data_5b937b4e46424ba6e5eb129ec1942886
#
_entry.id   5b937b4e46424ba6e5eb129ec1942886
#
_cell.length_a   1.000
_cell.length_b   1.000
_cell.length_c   1.000
_cell.angle_alpha   90.00
_cell.angle_beta   90.00
_cell.angle_gamma   90.00
#
_symmetry.space_group_name_H-M   'P 1'
#
loop_
_entity.id
_entity.type
_entity.pdbx_description
1 polymer ?
#
loop_
_entity_poly.entity_id
_entity_poly.type
_entity_poly.pdbx_seq_one_letter_code
_entity_poly.pdbx_strand_id
1 'polypeptide(L)'
;MNTIILARSPPASFFLCPKPSNKQGEEPMNDIFKNIETMQENEHPRFYTAESVMRGHPDKLCDLIADSVLDACLQHDPASRVACEVMATHGHIIVAGEITTSAKPDVFNIVRDTLRDVGYDPKNYQIDCYIHDQSPDIAGAVEPELAEGEDEDTLGAGDQGVMVGYACNETPEYLPMPVVAAQRLVTLLEISRMTGVIPDIGPDGKVQVTMEYNGDTPVRITT
;
A
#
# COMPACT_ATOMS: atom_id res chain seq x y z
N MET A 1 1.53 -5.51 2.87
CA MET A 1 0.64 -4.35 3.13
C MET A 1 1.04 -3.25 2.17
N ASN A 2 0.44 -3.20 0.97
CA ASN A 2 0.77 -2.16 -0.01
C ASN A 2 0.03 -0.87 0.39
N THR A 3 0.74 0.02 1.04
CA THR A 3 0.23 1.34 1.40
C THR A 3 0.26 2.22 0.17
N ILE A 4 -0.92 2.65 -0.30
CA ILE A 4 -1.01 3.69 -1.34
C ILE A 4 -0.51 5.00 -0.71
N ILE A 5 0.70 5.40 -1.06
CA ILE A 5 1.27 6.67 -0.60
C ILE A 5 0.74 7.77 -1.51
N LEU A 6 -0.29 8.46 -1.06
CA LEU A 6 -0.68 9.74 -1.64
C LEU A 6 0.07 10.83 -0.88
N ALA A 7 1.25 11.20 -1.37
CA ALA A 7 1.98 12.32 -0.83
C ALA A 7 1.26 13.62 -1.20
N ARG A 8 0.63 14.26 -0.22
CA ARG A 8 0.24 15.67 -0.33
C ARG A 8 1.45 16.50 0.04
N SER A 9 1.82 17.47 -0.80
CA SER A 9 2.80 18.47 -0.42
C SER A 9 2.33 19.12 0.90
N PRO A 10 3.16 19.20 1.94
CA PRO A 10 2.78 19.91 3.16
C PRO A 10 2.53 21.37 2.82
N PRO A 11 1.58 22.05 3.50
CA PRO A 11 1.44 23.48 3.37
C PRO A 11 2.79 24.13 3.72
N ALA A 12 3.16 25.15 2.97
CA ALA A 12 4.48 25.82 3.00
C ALA A 12 4.84 26.55 4.32
N SER A 13 4.41 26.04 5.47
CA SER A 13 4.57 26.66 6.79
C SER A 13 5.61 26.02 7.72
N PHE A 14 6.47 25.09 7.25
CA PHE A 14 7.41 24.40 8.14
C PHE A 14 8.89 24.54 7.80
N PHE A 15 9.32 25.67 7.22
CA PHE A 15 10.72 26.05 7.25
C PHE A 15 10.86 27.51 7.68
N LEU A 16 10.82 27.74 8.98
CA LEU A 16 11.33 28.98 9.56
C LEU A 16 12.87 28.92 9.59
N CYS A 17 13.47 29.39 8.50
CA CYS A 17 14.89 29.77 8.54
C CYS A 17 15.07 30.99 9.47
N PRO A 18 16.04 31.01 10.41
CA PRO A 18 16.24 32.16 11.27
C PRO A 18 16.59 33.38 10.41
N LYS A 19 15.86 34.48 10.62
CA LYS A 19 16.11 35.75 9.95
C LYS A 19 17.51 36.26 10.26
N PRO A 20 18.37 36.58 9.27
CA PRO A 20 19.56 37.33 9.51
C PRO A 20 19.17 38.77 9.86
N SER A 21 19.68 39.26 10.98
CA SER A 21 19.57 40.65 11.37
C SER A 21 20.47 41.50 10.47
N ASN A 22 19.94 42.18 9.46
CA ASN A 22 20.63 43.25 8.79
C ASN A 22 19.66 44.39 8.44
N LYS A 23 19.83 45.48 9.10
CA LYS A 23 19.18 46.75 8.80
C LYS A 23 19.82 47.32 7.53
N GLN A 24 19.07 47.40 6.45
CA GLN A 24 19.08 48.39 5.35
C GLN A 24 18.60 47.71 4.05
N GLY A 25 17.44 48.17 3.54
CA GLY A 25 16.93 47.83 2.21
C GLY A 25 15.79 46.80 2.17
N GLU A 26 14.65 47.07 2.77
CA GLU A 26 13.52 46.09 2.87
C GLU A 26 12.50 46.14 1.71
N GLU A 27 12.72 46.86 0.60
CA GLU A 27 11.64 46.97 -0.43
C GLU A 27 11.62 45.93 -1.54
N PRO A 28 12.67 45.28 -2.01
CA PRO A 28 12.51 44.35 -3.13
C PRO A 28 12.04 42.92 -2.73
N MET A 29 12.18 42.51 -1.46
CA MET A 29 11.86 41.14 -1.06
C MET A 29 10.37 40.96 -0.75
N ASN A 30 9.71 41.98 -0.22
CA ASN A 30 8.26 41.94 0.01
C ASN A 30 7.43 41.88 -1.28
N ASP A 31 7.94 42.50 -2.37
CA ASP A 31 7.24 42.42 -3.67
C ASP A 31 7.43 41.05 -4.36
N ILE A 32 8.54 40.37 -4.13
CA ILE A 32 8.76 39.01 -4.61
C ILE A 32 7.83 38.05 -3.87
N PHE A 33 7.69 38.15 -2.55
CA PHE A 33 6.77 37.30 -1.79
C PHE A 33 5.31 37.62 -2.09
N LYS A 34 4.92 38.86 -2.27
CA LYS A 34 3.58 39.24 -2.76
C LYS A 34 3.30 38.70 -4.16
N ASN A 35 4.28 38.75 -5.06
CA ASN A 35 4.14 38.15 -6.40
C ASN A 35 4.07 36.62 -6.36
N ILE A 36 4.72 35.96 -5.41
CA ILE A 36 4.60 34.53 -5.20
C ILE A 36 3.22 34.18 -4.62
N GLU A 37 2.71 34.94 -3.65
CA GLU A 37 1.35 34.78 -3.13
C GLU A 37 0.29 35.04 -4.19
N THR A 38 0.46 36.09 -5.03
CA THR A 38 -0.47 36.36 -6.15
C THR A 38 -0.34 35.37 -7.31
N MET A 39 0.83 34.72 -7.49
CA MET A 39 0.97 33.61 -8.44
C MET A 39 0.29 32.32 -7.96
N GLN A 40 0.06 32.15 -6.65
CA GLN A 40 -0.69 31.04 -6.09
C GLN A 40 -2.23 31.20 -6.26
N GLU A 41 -2.71 32.40 -6.52
CA GLU A 41 -4.13 32.68 -6.76
C GLU A 41 -4.59 32.50 -8.22
N ASN A 42 -3.71 32.19 -9.16
CA ASN A 42 -4.14 31.70 -10.46
C ASN A 42 -4.60 30.25 -10.30
N GLU A 43 -5.86 30.08 -9.97
CA GLU A 43 -6.60 28.82 -9.80
C GLU A 43 -6.63 28.02 -11.11
N HIS A 44 -5.49 27.43 -11.45
CA HIS A 44 -5.52 26.35 -12.42
C HIS A 44 -6.15 25.13 -11.74
N PRO A 45 -7.14 24.50 -12.39
CA PRO A 45 -7.73 23.29 -11.85
C PRO A 45 -6.65 22.24 -11.60
N ARG A 46 -6.65 21.66 -10.41
CA ARG A 46 -5.76 20.56 -10.05
C ARG A 46 -6.46 19.25 -10.39
N PHE A 47 -5.70 18.28 -10.83
CA PHE A 47 -6.22 16.95 -11.12
C PHE A 47 -5.50 15.92 -10.28
N TYR A 48 -6.27 15.06 -9.61
CA TYR A 48 -5.76 13.91 -8.89
C TYR A 48 -6.34 12.64 -9.48
N THR A 49 -5.48 11.65 -9.66
CA THR A 49 -5.84 10.35 -10.20
C THR A 49 -5.56 9.28 -9.18
N ALA A 50 -6.51 8.36 -9.01
CA ALA A 50 -6.34 7.17 -8.20
C ALA A 50 -6.72 5.94 -9.02
N GLU A 51 -6.06 4.83 -8.73
CA GLU A 51 -6.33 3.53 -9.34
C GLU A 51 -6.69 2.52 -8.26
N SER A 52 -7.48 1.53 -8.64
CA SER A 52 -7.76 0.35 -7.84
C SER A 52 -7.85 -0.87 -8.75
N VAL A 53 -7.47 -2.04 -8.23
CA VAL A 53 -7.40 -3.29 -9.00
C VAL A 53 -8.30 -4.36 -8.41
N MET A 54 -8.81 -5.26 -9.27
CA MET A 54 -9.57 -6.45 -8.87
C MET A 54 -8.67 -7.46 -8.16
N ARG A 55 -9.29 -8.44 -7.50
CA ARG A 55 -8.57 -9.47 -6.72
C ARG A 55 -7.58 -10.30 -7.54
N GLY A 56 -7.85 -10.49 -8.84
CA GLY A 56 -7.00 -11.25 -9.75
C GLY A 56 -5.89 -10.46 -10.43
N HIS A 57 -5.77 -9.16 -10.16
CA HIS A 57 -4.62 -8.40 -10.63
C HIS A 57 -3.33 -8.97 -10.00
N PRO A 58 -2.24 -9.16 -10.78
CA PRO A 58 -1.02 -9.80 -10.27
C PRO A 58 -0.50 -9.24 -8.95
N ASP A 59 -0.45 -7.93 -8.80
CA ASP A 59 0.04 -7.28 -7.58
C ASP A 59 -0.81 -7.65 -6.36
N LYS A 60 -2.15 -7.56 -6.48
CA LYS A 60 -3.06 -7.92 -5.39
C LYS A 60 -3.07 -9.42 -5.11
N LEU A 61 -2.97 -10.24 -6.15
CA LEU A 61 -2.88 -11.70 -6.01
C LEU A 61 -1.62 -12.09 -5.24
N CYS A 62 -0.48 -11.45 -5.51
CA CYS A 62 0.76 -11.69 -4.79
C CYS A 62 0.62 -11.34 -3.31
N ASP A 63 0.03 -10.19 -2.99
CA ASP A 63 -0.24 -9.78 -1.61
C ASP A 63 -1.17 -10.77 -0.91
N LEU A 64 -2.26 -11.21 -1.57
CA LEU A 64 -3.19 -12.20 -1.01
C LEU A 64 -2.52 -13.53 -0.70
N ILE A 65 -1.60 -13.98 -1.54
CA ILE A 65 -0.83 -15.20 -1.30
C ILE A 65 0.12 -15.01 -0.12
N ALA A 66 0.86 -13.91 -0.09
CA ALA A 66 1.80 -13.62 1.01
C ALA A 66 1.08 -13.50 2.36
N ASP A 67 -0.05 -12.78 2.40
CA ASP A 67 -0.91 -12.67 3.58
C ASP A 67 -1.46 -14.04 4.02
N SER A 68 -1.86 -14.89 3.07
CA SER A 68 -2.36 -16.23 3.39
C SER A 68 -1.28 -17.15 3.97
N VAL A 69 -0.02 -16.99 3.55
CA VAL A 69 1.12 -17.69 4.14
C VAL A 69 1.38 -17.19 5.55
N LEU A 70 1.34 -15.87 5.77
CA LEU A 70 1.45 -15.24 7.08
C LEU A 70 0.36 -15.75 8.03
N ASP A 71 -0.89 -15.74 7.60
CA ASP A 71 -2.03 -16.21 8.38
C ASP A 71 -1.86 -17.68 8.80
N ALA A 72 -1.43 -18.54 7.87
CA ALA A 72 -1.20 -19.96 8.14
C ALA A 72 -0.07 -20.19 9.17
N CYS A 73 0.95 -19.34 9.17
CA CYS A 73 2.02 -19.38 10.18
C CYS A 73 1.48 -18.92 11.54
N LEU A 74 0.86 -17.74 11.61
CA LEU A 74 0.39 -17.14 12.85
C LEU A 74 -0.73 -17.94 13.53
N GLN A 75 -1.54 -18.67 12.76
CA GLN A 75 -2.60 -19.52 13.28
C GLN A 75 -2.04 -20.63 14.21
N HIS A 76 -0.85 -21.12 13.95
CA HIS A 76 -0.26 -22.24 14.67
C HIS A 76 0.95 -21.82 15.55
N ASP A 77 1.56 -20.71 15.23
CA ASP A 77 2.70 -20.14 15.95
C ASP A 77 2.60 -18.60 15.93
N PRO A 78 2.01 -18.00 16.97
CA PRO A 78 1.89 -16.54 17.06
C PRO A 78 3.24 -15.79 17.11
N ALA A 79 4.34 -16.49 17.42
CA ALA A 79 5.69 -15.92 17.43
C ALA A 79 6.39 -16.03 16.07
N SER A 80 5.71 -16.51 15.03
CA SER A 80 6.28 -16.63 13.69
C SER A 80 6.82 -15.29 13.17
N ARG A 81 8.00 -15.31 12.56
CA ARG A 81 8.57 -14.21 11.78
C ARG A 81 8.51 -14.59 10.31
N VAL A 82 7.75 -13.82 9.53
CA VAL A 82 7.40 -14.17 8.16
C VAL A 82 7.76 -13.02 7.23
N ALA A 83 8.80 -13.20 6.42
CA ALA A 83 9.15 -12.37 5.28
C ALA A 83 8.89 -13.19 4.02
N CYS A 84 7.65 -13.12 3.52
CA CYS A 84 7.19 -13.88 2.37
C CYS A 84 6.91 -12.93 1.21
N GLU A 85 7.64 -13.11 0.12
CA GLU A 85 7.50 -12.36 -1.12
C GLU A 85 6.94 -13.25 -2.22
N VAL A 86 6.08 -12.69 -3.05
CA VAL A 86 5.44 -13.41 -4.14
C VAL A 86 5.56 -12.63 -5.43
N MET A 87 5.87 -13.33 -6.51
CA MET A 87 5.85 -12.80 -7.87
C MET A 87 4.93 -13.65 -8.74
N ALA A 88 4.01 -12.99 -9.44
CA ALA A 88 3.10 -13.62 -10.39
C ALA A 88 3.39 -13.12 -11.81
N THR A 89 3.45 -14.06 -12.76
CA THR A 89 3.52 -13.77 -14.19
C THR A 89 2.71 -14.82 -14.94
N HIS A 90 2.64 -14.71 -16.27
CA HIS A 90 1.83 -15.62 -17.08
C HIS A 90 2.17 -17.09 -16.82
N GLY A 91 1.23 -17.82 -16.21
CA GLY A 91 1.39 -19.23 -15.92
C GLY A 91 2.38 -19.61 -14.79
N HIS A 92 2.94 -18.62 -14.07
CA HIS A 92 3.92 -18.88 -13.01
C HIS A 92 3.63 -18.06 -11.75
N ILE A 93 3.75 -18.71 -10.60
CA ILE A 93 3.78 -18.10 -9.28
C ILE A 93 5.09 -18.52 -8.60
N ILE A 94 5.86 -17.55 -8.17
CA ILE A 94 7.09 -17.77 -7.41
C ILE A 94 6.89 -17.22 -6.01
N VAL A 95 7.07 -18.08 -5.01
CA VAL A 95 7.03 -17.70 -3.60
C VAL A 95 8.45 -17.84 -3.06
N ALA A 96 8.97 -16.79 -2.49
CA ALA A 96 10.33 -16.78 -1.95
C ALA A 96 10.36 -15.98 -0.64
N GLY A 97 11.38 -16.23 0.18
CA GLY A 97 11.57 -15.45 1.39
C GLY A 97 12.16 -16.24 2.54
N GLU A 98 12.11 -15.64 3.72
CA GLU A 98 12.65 -16.19 4.95
C GLU A 98 11.55 -16.29 6.00
N ILE A 99 11.33 -17.48 6.54
CA ILE A 99 10.29 -17.73 7.54
C ILE A 99 10.90 -18.52 8.70
N THR A 100 10.77 -17.96 9.91
CA THR A 100 11.08 -18.66 11.15
C THR A 100 9.78 -18.95 11.88
N THR A 101 9.39 -20.22 11.95
CA THR A 101 8.15 -20.67 12.56
C THR A 101 8.21 -22.12 12.98
N SER A 102 7.48 -22.49 14.02
CA SER A 102 7.20 -23.88 14.37
C SER A 102 5.99 -24.45 13.58
N ALA A 103 5.25 -23.61 12.89
CA ALA A 103 4.17 -24.01 11.97
C ALA A 103 4.75 -24.71 10.73
N LYS A 104 3.91 -25.48 10.04
CA LYS A 104 4.27 -26.17 8.79
C LYS A 104 3.26 -25.81 7.72
N PRO A 105 3.26 -24.57 7.22
CA PRO A 105 2.31 -24.15 6.20
C PRO A 105 2.54 -24.93 4.89
N ASP A 106 1.48 -25.45 4.29
CA ASP A 106 1.52 -26.02 2.95
C ASP A 106 1.36 -24.89 1.91
N VAL A 107 2.47 -24.25 1.59
CA VAL A 107 2.52 -23.09 0.68
C VAL A 107 1.92 -23.43 -0.69
N PHE A 108 2.14 -24.64 -1.21
CA PHE A 108 1.59 -25.02 -2.52
C PHE A 108 0.07 -25.09 -2.50
N ASN A 109 -0.54 -25.61 -1.43
CA ASN A 109 -1.98 -25.63 -1.30
C ASN A 109 -2.54 -24.23 -1.02
N ILE A 110 -1.88 -23.42 -0.22
CA ILE A 110 -2.25 -22.02 0.03
C ILE A 110 -2.35 -21.27 -1.30
N VAL A 111 -1.32 -21.35 -2.15
CA VAL A 111 -1.32 -20.69 -3.47
C VAL A 111 -2.48 -21.21 -4.34
N ARG A 112 -2.69 -22.54 -4.38
CA ARG A 112 -3.78 -23.12 -5.19
C ARG A 112 -5.15 -22.69 -4.71
N ASP A 113 -5.36 -22.61 -3.41
CA ASP A 113 -6.63 -22.19 -2.82
C ASP A 113 -6.88 -20.72 -3.08
N THR A 114 -5.86 -19.84 -2.90
CA THR A 114 -5.97 -18.42 -3.24
C THR A 114 -6.30 -18.20 -4.71
N LEU A 115 -5.66 -18.94 -5.63
CA LEU A 115 -5.98 -18.86 -7.06
C LEU A 115 -7.45 -19.24 -7.33
N ARG A 116 -7.97 -20.30 -6.70
CA ARG A 116 -9.38 -20.71 -6.85
C ARG A 116 -10.35 -19.66 -6.33
N ASP A 117 -10.07 -19.13 -5.14
CA ASP A 117 -10.91 -18.10 -4.48
C ASP A 117 -11.01 -16.83 -5.31
N VAL A 118 -9.94 -16.48 -5.99
CA VAL A 118 -9.90 -15.32 -6.90
C VAL A 118 -10.63 -15.62 -8.22
N GLY A 119 -10.69 -16.87 -8.65
CA GLY A 119 -11.37 -17.32 -9.87
C GLY A 119 -10.43 -17.77 -10.99
N TYR A 120 -9.18 -18.09 -10.66
CA TYR A 120 -8.24 -18.72 -11.58
C TYR A 120 -8.27 -20.26 -11.45
N ASP A 121 -7.98 -20.98 -12.53
CA ASP A 121 -7.72 -22.43 -12.46
C ASP A 121 -6.23 -22.65 -12.08
N PRO A 122 -5.95 -23.23 -10.90
CA PRO A 122 -4.59 -23.48 -10.44
C PRO A 122 -3.77 -24.40 -11.36
N LYS A 123 -4.44 -25.19 -12.20
CA LYS A 123 -3.76 -26.07 -13.16
C LYS A 123 -3.00 -25.33 -14.26
N ASN A 124 -3.37 -24.07 -14.47
CA ASN A 124 -2.71 -23.21 -15.46
C ASN A 124 -1.46 -22.54 -14.92
N TYR A 125 -1.08 -22.82 -13.67
CA TYR A 125 0.06 -22.17 -13.00
C TYR A 125 1.09 -23.19 -12.52
N GLN A 126 2.34 -22.97 -12.88
CA GLN A 126 3.48 -23.56 -12.21
C GLN A 126 3.76 -22.77 -10.94
N ILE A 127 3.98 -23.47 -9.84
CA ILE A 127 4.27 -22.87 -8.54
C ILE A 127 5.67 -23.29 -8.12
N ASP A 128 6.54 -22.29 -7.95
CA ASP A 128 7.90 -22.49 -7.46
C ASP A 128 8.03 -21.84 -6.07
N CYS A 129 8.61 -22.59 -5.12
CA CYS A 129 8.74 -22.14 -3.73
C CYS A 129 10.20 -22.20 -3.28
N TYR A 130 10.72 -21.03 -2.86
CA TYR A 130 12.08 -20.80 -2.39
C TYR A 130 12.06 -20.12 -1.01
N ILE A 131 11.46 -20.80 -0.03
CA ILE A 131 11.41 -20.33 1.35
C ILE A 131 12.53 -21.01 2.13
N HIS A 132 13.25 -20.23 2.91
CA HIS A 132 14.34 -20.66 3.78
C HIS A 132 14.11 -20.19 5.22
N ASP A 133 14.84 -20.77 6.16
CA ASP A 133 14.91 -20.24 7.52
C ASP A 133 15.65 -18.89 7.52
N GLN A 134 15.25 -17.99 8.42
CA GLN A 134 15.92 -16.70 8.57
C GLN A 134 17.41 -16.89 8.95
N SER A 135 18.27 -16.05 8.40
CA SER A 135 19.70 -16.07 8.72
C SER A 135 19.94 -15.85 10.22
N PRO A 136 20.88 -16.57 10.86
CA PRO A 136 21.20 -16.39 12.27
C PRO A 136 21.62 -14.96 12.65
N ASP A 137 22.25 -14.24 11.72
CA ASP A 137 22.69 -12.85 11.95
C ASP A 137 21.51 -11.89 12.05
N ILE A 138 20.47 -12.11 11.23
CA ILE A 138 19.23 -11.31 11.27
C ILE A 138 18.41 -11.74 12.49
N ALA A 139 18.29 -13.02 12.77
CA ALA A 139 17.58 -13.52 13.94
C ALA A 139 18.17 -12.95 15.25
N GLY A 140 19.49 -12.90 15.38
CA GLY A 140 20.16 -12.32 16.55
C GLY A 140 19.97 -10.80 16.70
N ALA A 141 19.69 -10.09 15.61
CA ALA A 141 19.38 -8.65 15.66
C ALA A 141 17.91 -8.35 16.04
N VAL A 142 17.03 -9.33 15.85
CA VAL A 142 15.58 -9.21 16.11
C VAL A 142 15.22 -9.77 17.49
N GLU A 143 15.97 -10.77 17.98
CA GLU A 143 15.80 -11.29 19.33
C GLU A 143 16.53 -10.35 20.30
N PRO A 144 15.81 -9.55 21.12
CA PRO A 144 16.46 -8.78 22.16
C PRO A 144 17.17 -9.78 23.10
N GLU A 145 18.46 -9.59 23.37
CA GLU A 145 19.04 -10.11 24.60
C GLU A 145 18.22 -9.48 25.73
N LEU A 146 17.29 -10.25 26.29
CA LEU A 146 16.50 -9.83 27.46
C LEU A 146 17.51 -9.53 28.58
N ALA A 147 17.87 -8.27 28.73
CA ALA A 147 18.57 -7.81 29.92
C ALA A 147 17.64 -8.10 31.11
N GLU A 148 18.18 -8.75 32.17
CA GLU A 148 17.42 -9.08 33.36
C GLU A 148 16.64 -7.83 33.86
N GLY A 149 15.30 -7.81 33.67
CA GLY A 149 14.40 -6.77 34.17
C GLY A 149 13.71 -5.90 33.12
N GLU A 150 13.82 -6.17 31.82
CA GLU A 150 13.02 -5.52 30.80
C GLU A 150 11.72 -6.31 30.52
N ASP A 151 10.60 -5.58 30.35
CA ASP A 151 9.28 -6.15 30.08
C ASP A 151 9.28 -6.95 28.75
N GLU A 152 8.53 -8.05 28.70
CA GLU A 152 8.33 -8.92 27.53
C GLU A 152 7.77 -8.20 26.27
N ASP A 153 7.44 -6.91 26.38
CA ASP A 153 6.86 -6.09 25.30
C ASP A 153 7.89 -5.45 24.36
N THR A 154 9.18 -5.78 24.46
CA THR A 154 10.23 -5.22 23.57
C THR A 154 10.56 -6.13 22.39
N LEU A 155 9.55 -6.69 21.72
CA LEU A 155 9.79 -7.42 20.47
C LEU A 155 10.26 -6.41 19.40
N GLY A 156 11.46 -6.57 18.90
CA GLY A 156 11.98 -5.80 17.77
C GLY A 156 11.19 -6.08 16.48
N ALA A 157 11.17 -5.12 15.55
CA ALA A 157 10.61 -5.35 14.24
C ALA A 157 11.46 -6.38 13.47
N GLY A 158 10.80 -7.33 12.78
CA GLY A 158 11.47 -8.37 11.98
C GLY A 158 12.18 -7.82 10.73
N ASP A 159 11.90 -6.60 10.34
CA ASP A 159 12.52 -5.91 9.21
C ASP A 159 12.46 -4.38 9.43
N GLN A 160 13.24 -3.63 8.65
CA GLN A 160 13.14 -2.18 8.58
C GLN A 160 11.80 -1.77 7.94
N GLY A 161 11.26 -0.62 8.31
CA GLY A 161 9.99 -0.13 7.75
C GLY A 161 9.84 1.36 7.87
N VAL A 162 9.09 1.94 6.93
CA VAL A 162 8.64 3.32 6.98
C VAL A 162 7.11 3.32 6.97
N MET A 163 6.51 3.90 8.01
CA MET A 163 5.06 4.00 8.14
C MET A 163 4.62 5.41 7.76
N VAL A 164 3.68 5.49 6.82
CA VAL A 164 3.09 6.77 6.39
C VAL A 164 1.58 6.71 6.63
N GLY A 165 1.05 7.76 7.26
CA GLY A 165 -0.39 7.91 7.48
C GLY A 165 -0.92 9.15 6.76
N TYR A 166 -2.12 9.05 6.19
CA TYR A 166 -2.84 10.17 5.61
C TYR A 166 -4.34 10.03 5.85
N ALA A 167 -4.99 11.14 6.21
CA ALA A 167 -6.43 11.21 6.31
C ALA A 167 -6.91 12.60 5.86
N CYS A 168 -8.10 12.67 5.27
CA CYS A 168 -8.78 13.91 4.92
C CYS A 168 -10.28 13.79 5.21
N ASN A 169 -11.00 14.89 5.10
CA ASN A 169 -12.44 14.94 5.36
C ASN A 169 -13.31 14.99 4.09
N GLU A 170 -12.76 14.56 2.96
CA GLU A 170 -13.49 14.57 1.68
C GLU A 170 -14.60 13.52 1.63
N THR A 171 -14.42 12.40 2.33
CA THR A 171 -15.36 11.29 2.37
C THR A 171 -15.56 10.77 3.80
N PRO A 172 -16.67 10.07 4.08
CA PRO A 172 -16.86 9.42 5.37
C PRO A 172 -15.77 8.40 5.75
N GLU A 173 -15.06 7.87 4.77
CA GLU A 173 -13.94 6.95 4.93
C GLU A 173 -12.63 7.65 5.33
N TYR A 174 -12.63 8.98 5.42
CA TYR A 174 -11.45 9.82 5.64
C TYR A 174 -10.36 9.66 4.58
N LEU A 175 -10.75 9.30 3.38
CA LEU A 175 -9.88 9.12 2.21
C LEU A 175 -10.24 10.13 1.11
N PRO A 176 -9.28 10.45 0.21
CA PRO A 176 -9.55 11.27 -0.97
C PRO A 176 -10.66 10.69 -1.84
N MET A 177 -11.51 11.53 -2.38
CA MET A 177 -12.65 11.14 -3.21
C MET A 177 -12.28 10.22 -4.40
N PRO A 178 -11.21 10.48 -5.18
CA PRO A 178 -10.86 9.60 -6.29
C PRO A 178 -10.44 8.20 -5.84
N VAL A 179 -9.83 8.05 -4.65
CA VAL A 179 -9.48 6.75 -4.06
C VAL A 179 -10.74 5.96 -3.74
N VAL A 180 -11.70 6.59 -3.03
CA VAL A 180 -12.97 5.94 -2.66
C VAL A 180 -13.78 5.59 -3.90
N ALA A 181 -13.82 6.49 -4.91
CA ALA A 181 -14.52 6.21 -6.16
C ALA A 181 -13.91 5.02 -6.92
N ALA A 182 -12.58 4.97 -7.06
CA ALA A 182 -11.89 3.86 -7.71
C ALA A 182 -12.13 2.52 -6.99
N GLN A 183 -12.05 2.51 -5.65
CA GLN A 183 -12.30 1.32 -4.84
C GLN A 183 -13.75 0.82 -4.96
N ARG A 184 -14.72 1.73 -4.91
CA ARG A 184 -16.15 1.37 -5.07
C ARG A 184 -16.44 0.82 -6.46
N LEU A 185 -15.89 1.43 -7.51
CA LEU A 185 -16.06 0.94 -8.89
C LEU A 185 -15.44 -0.44 -9.10
N VAL A 186 -14.24 -0.68 -8.58
CA VAL A 186 -13.60 -2.00 -8.64
C VAL A 186 -14.41 -3.06 -7.89
N THR A 187 -14.97 -2.70 -6.72
CA THR A 187 -15.83 -3.61 -5.95
C THR A 187 -17.10 -3.96 -6.72
N LEU A 188 -17.73 -2.99 -7.36
CA LEU A 188 -18.91 -3.22 -8.20
C LEU A 188 -18.56 -4.09 -9.42
N LEU A 189 -17.40 -3.89 -10.04
CA LEU A 189 -16.92 -4.70 -11.15
C LEU A 189 -16.72 -6.17 -10.71
N GLU A 190 -16.09 -6.39 -9.56
CA GLU A 190 -15.91 -7.73 -8.99
C GLU A 190 -17.26 -8.43 -8.68
N ILE A 191 -18.20 -7.72 -8.05
CA ILE A 191 -19.54 -8.24 -7.79
C ILE A 191 -20.24 -8.58 -9.11
N SER A 192 -20.14 -7.70 -10.12
CA SER A 192 -20.76 -7.91 -11.43
C SER A 192 -20.19 -9.14 -12.16
N ARG A 193 -18.90 -9.38 -12.01
CA ARG A 193 -18.24 -10.60 -12.47
C ARG A 193 -18.78 -11.85 -11.77
N MET A 194 -18.76 -11.83 -10.43
CA MET A 194 -19.16 -12.99 -9.61
C MET A 194 -20.64 -13.35 -9.79
N THR A 195 -21.49 -12.35 -10.01
CA THR A 195 -22.94 -12.53 -10.21
C THR A 195 -23.33 -12.76 -11.68
N GLY A 196 -22.39 -12.67 -12.63
CA GLY A 196 -22.64 -12.82 -14.05
C GLY A 196 -23.41 -11.67 -14.68
N VAL A 197 -23.53 -10.52 -14.01
CA VAL A 197 -24.15 -9.31 -14.57
C VAL A 197 -23.36 -8.81 -15.78
N ILE A 198 -22.04 -8.92 -15.71
CA ILE A 198 -21.16 -8.70 -16.85
C ILE A 198 -20.55 -10.06 -17.20
N PRO A 199 -20.96 -10.70 -18.30
CA PRO A 199 -20.43 -12.00 -18.68
C PRO A 199 -19.02 -11.88 -19.25
N ASP A 200 -18.28 -12.99 -19.21
CA ASP A 200 -17.00 -13.19 -19.91
C ASP A 200 -15.84 -12.27 -19.47
N ILE A 201 -15.95 -11.66 -18.29
CA ILE A 201 -14.82 -10.95 -17.69
C ILE A 201 -14.05 -11.85 -16.72
N GLY A 202 -12.71 -11.78 -16.83
CA GLY A 202 -11.79 -12.49 -15.93
C GLY A 202 -11.68 -11.84 -14.54
N PRO A 203 -10.90 -12.46 -13.64
CA PRO A 203 -10.70 -11.91 -12.28
C PRO A 203 -9.72 -10.75 -12.23
N ASP A 204 -8.98 -10.50 -13.31
CA ASP A 204 -8.10 -9.33 -13.43
C ASP A 204 -8.85 -8.13 -14.01
N GLY A 205 -8.60 -6.97 -13.46
CA GLY A 205 -9.15 -5.72 -13.92
C GLY A 205 -8.64 -4.53 -13.11
N LYS A 206 -8.71 -3.35 -13.71
CA LYS A 206 -8.25 -2.10 -13.13
C LYS A 206 -9.26 -0.99 -13.39
N VAL A 207 -9.45 -0.12 -12.40
CA VAL A 207 -10.21 1.11 -12.52
C VAL A 207 -9.31 2.28 -12.18
N GLN A 208 -9.36 3.32 -13.01
CA GLN A 208 -8.71 4.59 -12.77
C GLN A 208 -9.76 5.70 -12.72
N VAL A 209 -9.66 6.59 -11.75
CA VAL A 209 -10.53 7.76 -11.61
C VAL A 209 -9.67 9.01 -11.54
N THR A 210 -9.94 9.97 -12.43
CA THR A 210 -9.33 11.31 -12.38
C THR A 210 -10.40 12.32 -11.96
N MET A 211 -10.08 13.12 -10.95
CA MET A 211 -10.96 14.12 -10.39
C MET A 211 -10.33 15.50 -10.45
N GLU A 212 -11.13 16.47 -10.86
CA GLU A 212 -10.77 17.87 -10.83
C GLU A 212 -11.06 18.45 -9.45
N TYR A 213 -10.15 19.31 -8.98
CA TYR A 213 -10.21 19.98 -7.70
C TYR A 213 -10.13 21.49 -7.88
N ASN A 214 -10.92 22.21 -7.09
CA ASN A 214 -10.75 23.63 -6.86
C ASN A 214 -10.17 23.82 -5.44
N GLY A 215 -8.91 24.23 -5.35
CA GLY A 215 -8.18 24.18 -4.10
C GLY A 215 -8.13 22.75 -3.55
N ASP A 216 -8.72 22.53 -2.37
CA ASP A 216 -8.82 21.23 -1.71
C ASP A 216 -10.21 20.57 -1.86
N THR A 217 -11.08 21.14 -2.67
CA THR A 217 -12.47 20.66 -2.84
C THR A 217 -12.59 19.87 -4.14
N PRO A 218 -13.03 18.60 -4.12
CA PRO A 218 -13.32 17.83 -5.31
C PRO A 218 -14.55 18.42 -6.02
N VAL A 219 -14.44 18.64 -7.34
CA VAL A 219 -15.47 19.30 -8.15
C VAL A 219 -16.22 18.30 -9.02
N ARG A 220 -15.48 17.50 -9.79
CA ARG A 220 -16.08 16.54 -10.73
C ARG A 220 -15.08 15.46 -11.14
N ILE A 221 -15.63 14.32 -11.53
CA ILE A 221 -14.89 13.26 -12.23
C ILE A 221 -14.70 13.69 -13.68
N THR A 222 -13.47 13.61 -14.17
CA THR A 222 -13.12 13.94 -15.56
C THR A 222 -12.83 12.72 -16.41
N THR A 223 -12.37 11.63 -15.76
CA THR A 223 -12.11 10.34 -16.42
C THR A 223 -12.37 9.23 -15.43
#